data_6f22af8fee289b4afb8299d3b15ac67a
#
_entry.id   6f22af8fee289b4afb8299d3b15ac67a
#
_cell.length_a   1.000
_cell.length_b   1.000
_cell.length_c   1.000
_cell.angle_alpha   90.00
_cell.angle_beta   90.00
_cell.angle_gamma   90.00
#
_symmetry.space_group_name_H-M   'P 1'
#
loop_
_entity.id
_entity.type
_entity.pdbx_description
1 polymer ?
#
loop_
_entity_poly.entity_id
_entity_poly.type
_entity_poly.pdbx_seq_one_letter_code
_entity_poly.pdbx_strand_id
1 'polypeptide(L)'
;TQGVSSAASDVYKRQNQIEVLPINQLDIDTELPVDVTICSGLIKADKYEWLLQKSTELGANHFISVGMDRSVVKLQENKVQKKIDRWQKIVKEAAEQSYRLVIPDVKFQSNLKVIYDTINNYDYVLIAYEDEAKHGEKSRFKNILNNFQTNDRVLIIFGPEGGFSDKEIDLFREVSLNVGLGPRILRAETAPLYALSAISFEKELMG
;
A
#
# COMPACT_ATOMS: atom_id res chain seq x y z
N THR A 1 -16.03 -7.63 -2.63
CA THR A 1 -15.34 -7.65 -1.33
C THR A 1 -15.66 -8.96 -0.63
N GLN A 2 -14.74 -9.92 -0.69
CA GLN A 2 -14.82 -11.10 0.18
C GLN A 2 -14.05 -10.73 1.45
N GLY A 3 -14.77 -10.28 2.46
CA GLY A 3 -14.23 -10.08 3.79
C GLY A 3 -13.83 -11.42 4.39
N VAL A 4 -12.67 -11.49 5.01
CA VAL A 4 -12.29 -12.61 5.87
C VAL A 4 -13.12 -12.46 7.13
N SER A 5 -14.10 -13.35 7.34
CA SER A 5 -14.94 -13.31 8.52
C SER A 5 -14.12 -13.68 9.76
N SER A 6 -14.05 -12.81 10.75
CA SER A 6 -13.51 -13.12 12.08
C SER A 6 -14.54 -13.95 12.86
N ALA A 7 -14.57 -15.24 12.60
CA ALA A 7 -15.46 -16.17 13.32
C ALA A 7 -14.63 -17.27 13.98
N ALA A 8 -14.87 -17.52 15.26
CA ALA A 8 -14.46 -18.78 15.88
C ALA A 8 -15.32 -19.90 15.29
N SER A 9 -14.70 -20.98 14.82
CA SER A 9 -15.41 -22.05 14.13
C SER A 9 -14.88 -23.42 14.51
N ASP A 10 -15.77 -24.41 14.58
CA ASP A 10 -15.39 -25.82 14.64
C ASP A 10 -15.11 -26.34 13.22
N VAL A 11 -13.98 -27.05 13.07
CA VAL A 11 -13.52 -27.56 11.78
C VAL A 11 -13.65 -29.07 11.74
N TYR A 12 -14.46 -29.58 10.82
CA TYR A 12 -14.60 -31.01 10.58
C TYR A 12 -13.95 -31.40 9.23
N LYS A 13 -12.99 -32.31 9.29
CA LYS A 13 -12.29 -32.80 8.10
C LYS A 13 -12.93 -34.08 7.59
N ARG A 14 -13.55 -34.06 6.39
CA ARG A 14 -14.05 -35.25 5.70
C ARG A 14 -13.38 -35.38 4.34
N GLN A 15 -12.48 -36.37 4.21
CA GLN A 15 -11.73 -36.66 2.98
C GLN A 15 -11.11 -35.40 2.33
N ASN A 16 -11.67 -34.86 1.27
CA ASN A 16 -11.14 -33.68 0.55
C ASN A 16 -11.99 -32.40 0.77
N GLN A 17 -12.88 -32.38 1.76
CA GLN A 17 -13.71 -31.25 2.11
C GLN A 17 -13.49 -30.84 3.57
N ILE A 18 -13.52 -29.53 3.82
CA ILE A 18 -13.51 -28.98 5.17
C ILE A 18 -14.87 -28.31 5.37
N GLU A 19 -15.66 -28.82 6.32
CA GLU A 19 -16.88 -28.18 6.77
C GLU A 19 -16.55 -27.31 7.99
N VAL A 20 -16.98 -26.05 7.97
CA VAL A 20 -16.74 -25.07 9.03
C VAL A 20 -18.09 -24.59 9.53
N LEU A 21 -18.33 -24.77 10.83
CA LEU A 21 -19.50 -24.23 11.51
C LEU A 21 -19.07 -23.00 12.34
N PRO A 22 -19.53 -21.78 12.00
CA PRO A 22 -19.25 -20.62 12.84
C PRO A 22 -19.96 -20.76 14.19
N ILE A 23 -19.20 -20.57 15.29
CA ILE A 23 -19.71 -20.70 16.66
C ILE A 23 -20.04 -19.33 17.25
N ASN A 24 -19.15 -18.36 17.03
CA ASN A 24 -19.28 -16.99 17.53
C ASN A 24 -18.76 -15.99 16.52
N GLN A 25 -19.36 -14.80 16.50
CA GLN A 25 -18.79 -13.62 15.87
C GLN A 25 -17.84 -12.95 16.88
N LEU A 26 -16.62 -12.66 16.45
CA LEU A 26 -15.67 -11.90 17.25
C LEU A 26 -15.75 -10.44 16.84
N ASP A 27 -15.83 -9.53 17.79
CA ASP A 27 -15.76 -8.08 17.58
C ASP A 27 -14.29 -7.65 17.64
N ILE A 28 -13.55 -8.02 16.59
CA ILE A 28 -12.12 -7.70 16.42
C ILE A 28 -11.99 -6.95 15.10
N ASP A 29 -11.44 -5.75 15.16
CA ASP A 29 -11.01 -5.00 13.98
C ASP A 29 -9.47 -4.98 13.95
N THR A 30 -8.91 -5.45 12.84
CA THR A 30 -7.45 -5.48 12.59
C THR A 30 -7.06 -4.58 11.43
N GLU A 31 -7.99 -3.77 10.95
CA GLU A 31 -7.72 -2.86 9.84
C GLU A 31 -7.24 -1.50 10.34
N LEU A 32 -6.38 -0.84 9.55
CA LEU A 32 -6.04 0.56 9.80
C LEU A 32 -7.31 1.42 9.75
N PRO A 33 -7.46 2.42 10.61
CA PRO A 33 -8.62 3.31 10.59
C PRO A 33 -8.68 4.23 9.35
N VAL A 34 -7.66 4.19 8.49
CA VAL A 34 -7.56 4.92 7.22
C VAL A 34 -7.37 3.96 6.06
N ASP A 35 -7.96 4.26 4.91
CA ASP A 35 -7.86 3.44 3.69
C ASP A 35 -6.61 3.83 2.88
N VAL A 36 -5.55 3.04 2.99
CA VAL A 36 -4.25 3.36 2.40
C VAL A 36 -4.01 2.63 1.09
N THR A 37 -3.82 3.40 0.03
CA THR A 37 -3.35 2.93 -1.28
C THR A 37 -1.84 3.18 -1.43
N ILE A 38 -1.07 2.12 -1.62
CA ILE A 38 0.35 2.18 -1.97
C ILE A 38 0.50 2.16 -3.50
N CYS A 39 0.88 3.29 -4.07
CA CYS A 39 1.24 3.40 -5.49
C CYS A 39 2.76 3.42 -5.62
N SER A 40 3.36 2.39 -6.20
CA SER A 40 4.81 2.33 -6.34
C SER A 40 5.27 2.10 -7.76
N GLY A 41 6.38 2.76 -8.15
CA GLY A 41 7.08 2.44 -9.37
C GLY A 41 7.49 0.97 -9.43
N LEU A 42 7.53 0.41 -10.62
CA LEU A 42 8.00 -0.97 -10.82
C LEU A 42 9.45 -1.13 -10.35
N ILE A 43 9.65 -2.03 -9.41
CA ILE A 43 10.95 -2.45 -8.89
C ILE A 43 11.20 -3.94 -9.20
N LYS A 44 12.38 -4.47 -8.88
CA LYS A 44 12.71 -5.88 -9.09
C LYS A 44 11.68 -6.80 -8.43
N ALA A 45 11.38 -7.93 -9.09
CA ALA A 45 10.25 -8.79 -8.74
C ALA A 45 10.27 -9.29 -7.29
N ASP A 46 11.42 -9.75 -6.81
CA ASP A 46 11.63 -10.23 -5.43
C ASP A 46 11.37 -9.14 -4.39
N LYS A 47 11.81 -7.92 -4.67
CA LYS A 47 11.60 -6.75 -3.82
C LYS A 47 10.15 -6.29 -3.82
N TYR A 48 9.49 -6.32 -4.99
CA TYR A 48 8.09 -5.94 -5.09
C TYR A 48 7.19 -6.94 -4.36
N GLU A 49 7.44 -8.23 -4.50
CA GLU A 49 6.71 -9.28 -3.79
C GLU A 49 6.90 -9.16 -2.26
N TRP A 50 8.11 -8.82 -1.81
CA TRP A 50 8.38 -8.53 -0.40
C TRP A 50 7.65 -7.27 0.09
N LEU A 51 7.65 -6.19 -0.72
CA LEU A 51 6.88 -4.97 -0.44
C LEU A 51 5.39 -5.29 -0.26
N LEU A 52 4.79 -6.02 -1.20
CA LEU A 52 3.38 -6.42 -1.13
C LEU A 52 3.07 -7.18 0.15
N GLN A 53 3.87 -8.21 0.47
CA GLN A 53 3.70 -9.01 1.67
C GLN A 53 3.75 -8.13 2.93
N LYS A 54 4.82 -7.36 3.11
CA LYS A 54 5.03 -6.60 4.34
C LYS A 54 4.10 -5.39 4.47
N SER A 55 3.77 -4.73 3.35
CA SER A 55 2.78 -3.66 3.38
C SER A 55 1.37 -4.18 3.68
N THR A 56 1.04 -5.41 3.28
CA THR A 56 -0.21 -6.06 3.66
C THR A 56 -0.26 -6.30 5.17
N GLU A 57 0.82 -6.85 5.75
CA GLU A 57 0.94 -7.06 7.20
C GLU A 57 0.81 -5.74 8.00
N LEU A 58 1.21 -4.60 7.40
CA LEU A 58 1.15 -3.26 7.99
C LEU A 58 -0.13 -2.49 7.65
N GLY A 59 -1.15 -3.14 7.08
CA GLY A 59 -2.48 -2.56 6.94
C GLY A 59 -2.79 -1.86 5.61
N ALA A 60 -1.94 -1.91 4.57
CA ALA A 60 -2.28 -1.36 3.26
C ALA A 60 -3.51 -2.06 2.66
N ASN A 61 -4.45 -1.27 2.09
CA ASN A 61 -5.71 -1.78 1.53
C ASN A 61 -5.65 -1.99 0.02
N HIS A 62 -4.84 -1.18 -0.67
CA HIS A 62 -4.76 -1.21 -2.13
C HIS A 62 -3.31 -1.07 -2.59
N PHE A 63 -2.95 -1.80 -3.64
CA PHE A 63 -1.65 -1.70 -4.29
C PHE A 63 -1.79 -1.35 -5.76
N ILE A 64 -1.07 -0.33 -6.20
CA ILE A 64 -0.95 0.04 -7.60
C ILE A 64 0.52 0.01 -7.98
N SER A 65 0.89 -0.96 -8.82
CA SER A 65 2.20 -0.94 -9.48
C SER A 65 2.11 -0.08 -10.73
N VAL A 66 3.03 0.84 -10.93
CA VAL A 66 2.96 1.78 -12.04
C VAL A 66 4.27 1.88 -12.81
N GLY A 67 4.17 1.99 -14.13
CA GLY A 67 5.31 2.31 -15.00
C GLY A 67 5.75 3.76 -14.78
N MET A 68 7.02 3.96 -14.44
CA MET A 68 7.63 5.29 -14.25
C MET A 68 8.86 5.46 -15.14
N ASP A 69 9.23 6.72 -15.41
CA ASP A 69 10.33 7.07 -16.33
C ASP A 69 11.65 6.40 -15.94
N ARG A 70 11.96 6.37 -14.65
CA ARG A 70 13.21 5.83 -14.12
C ARG A 70 13.09 4.39 -13.59
N SER A 71 11.99 3.68 -13.93
CA SER A 71 11.86 2.25 -13.61
C SER A 71 12.86 1.43 -14.44
N VAL A 72 13.70 0.66 -13.74
CA VAL A 72 14.63 -0.28 -14.39
C VAL A 72 13.87 -1.49 -14.97
N VAL A 73 12.76 -1.85 -14.35
CA VAL A 73 11.91 -2.97 -14.76
C VAL A 73 10.77 -2.45 -15.62
N LYS A 74 10.53 -3.13 -16.74
CA LYS A 74 9.35 -2.92 -17.60
C LYS A 74 8.51 -4.17 -17.64
N LEU A 75 7.22 -4.02 -17.48
CA LEU A 75 6.29 -5.14 -17.54
C LEU A 75 5.68 -5.21 -18.96
N GLN A 76 5.86 -6.35 -19.62
CA GLN A 76 5.27 -6.60 -20.94
C GLN A 76 3.77 -6.86 -20.78
N GLU A 77 2.95 -6.28 -21.66
CA GLU A 77 1.48 -6.37 -21.61
C GLU A 77 0.97 -7.82 -21.47
N ASN A 78 1.53 -8.75 -22.26
CA ASN A 78 1.15 -10.17 -22.24
C ASN A 78 1.50 -10.88 -20.92
N LYS A 79 2.27 -10.25 -20.02
CA LYS A 79 2.66 -10.82 -18.71
C LYS A 79 1.96 -10.13 -17.53
N VAL A 80 1.23 -9.04 -17.79
CA VAL A 80 0.59 -8.24 -16.74
C VAL A 80 -0.36 -9.08 -15.90
N GLN A 81 -1.32 -9.76 -16.54
CA GLN A 81 -2.32 -10.54 -15.81
C GLN A 81 -1.69 -11.63 -14.95
N LYS A 82 -0.75 -12.40 -15.50
CA LYS A 82 -0.04 -13.44 -14.75
C LYS A 82 0.71 -12.88 -13.53
N LYS A 83 1.22 -11.63 -13.63
CA LYS A 83 1.88 -10.96 -12.50
C LYS A 83 0.86 -10.52 -11.46
N ILE A 84 -0.25 -9.91 -11.87
CA ILE A 84 -1.34 -9.51 -10.95
C ILE A 84 -1.87 -10.73 -10.20
N ASP A 85 -2.14 -11.84 -10.88
CA ASP A 85 -2.63 -13.08 -10.24
C ASP A 85 -1.65 -13.58 -9.16
N ARG A 86 -0.34 -13.55 -9.45
CA ARG A 86 0.70 -13.92 -8.49
C ARG A 86 0.75 -12.95 -7.30
N TRP A 87 0.70 -11.64 -7.54
CA TRP A 87 0.72 -10.62 -6.52
C TRP A 87 -0.52 -10.68 -5.63
N GLN A 88 -1.69 -10.91 -6.25
CA GLN A 88 -2.95 -11.09 -5.51
C GLN A 88 -2.89 -12.30 -4.57
N LYS A 89 -2.21 -13.38 -4.98
CA LYS A 89 -1.98 -14.53 -4.11
C LYS A 89 -1.09 -14.17 -2.91
N ILE A 90 -0.03 -13.40 -3.12
CA ILE A 90 0.89 -12.98 -2.07
C ILE A 90 0.16 -12.11 -1.02
N VAL A 91 -0.61 -11.10 -1.45
CA VAL A 91 -1.35 -10.25 -0.52
C VAL A 91 -2.45 -11.01 0.22
N LYS A 92 -3.10 -11.98 -0.44
CA LYS A 92 -4.06 -12.88 0.20
C LYS A 92 -3.40 -13.70 1.32
N GLU A 93 -2.29 -14.38 1.03
CA GLU A 93 -1.56 -15.20 2.00
C GLU A 93 -1.03 -14.34 3.17
N ALA A 94 -0.59 -13.11 2.90
CA ALA A 94 -0.15 -12.17 3.92
C ALA A 94 -1.32 -11.68 4.80
N ALA A 95 -2.47 -11.37 4.21
CA ALA A 95 -3.68 -10.97 4.93
C ALA A 95 -4.18 -12.10 5.85
N GLU A 96 -4.21 -13.33 5.35
CA GLU A 96 -4.58 -14.51 6.15
C GLU A 96 -3.63 -14.73 7.34
N GLN A 97 -2.32 -14.58 7.13
CA GLN A 97 -1.31 -14.76 8.17
C GLN A 97 -1.35 -13.65 9.23
N SER A 98 -1.68 -12.41 8.84
CA SER A 98 -1.78 -11.25 9.74
C SER A 98 -3.19 -11.06 10.33
N TYR A 99 -4.10 -11.99 10.14
CA TYR A 99 -5.48 -11.96 10.62
C TYR A 99 -6.28 -10.74 10.14
N ARG A 100 -5.97 -10.22 8.96
CA ARG A 100 -6.72 -9.11 8.38
C ARG A 100 -8.11 -9.53 7.93
N LEU A 101 -9.06 -8.60 8.03
CA LEU A 101 -10.46 -8.79 7.63
C LEU A 101 -10.67 -8.51 6.14
N VAL A 102 -9.73 -7.79 5.53
CA VAL A 102 -9.76 -7.39 4.13
C VAL A 102 -8.55 -7.94 3.39
N ILE A 103 -8.78 -8.55 2.23
CA ILE A 103 -7.70 -8.93 1.30
C ILE A 103 -7.44 -7.73 0.40
N PRO A 104 -6.25 -7.12 0.41
CA PRO A 104 -5.92 -6.01 -0.46
C PRO A 104 -6.05 -6.36 -1.94
N ASP A 105 -6.45 -5.41 -2.77
CA ASP A 105 -6.41 -5.57 -4.22
C ASP A 105 -5.09 -5.07 -4.82
N VAL A 106 -4.67 -5.69 -5.92
CA VAL A 106 -3.44 -5.35 -6.62
C VAL A 106 -3.74 -5.00 -8.07
N LYS A 107 -3.30 -3.82 -8.50
CA LYS A 107 -3.46 -3.34 -9.87
C LYS A 107 -2.12 -2.97 -10.50
N PHE A 108 -2.11 -2.94 -11.82
CA PHE A 108 -1.01 -2.39 -12.61
C PHE A 108 -1.53 -1.28 -13.50
N GLN A 109 -0.78 -0.17 -13.58
CA GLN A 109 -1.03 0.94 -14.49
C GLN A 109 0.22 1.23 -15.34
N SER A 110 0.01 1.56 -16.61
CA SER A 110 1.12 1.76 -17.54
C SER A 110 1.94 3.02 -17.26
N ASN A 111 1.32 4.04 -16.65
CA ASN A 111 1.96 5.33 -16.36
C ASN A 111 1.21 6.10 -15.27
N LEU A 112 1.86 7.12 -14.72
CA LEU A 112 1.33 7.96 -13.64
C LEU A 112 0.15 8.86 -14.06
N LYS A 113 -0.04 9.12 -15.35
CA LYS A 113 -1.17 9.95 -15.80
C LYS A 113 -2.50 9.26 -15.49
N VAL A 114 -2.56 7.93 -15.62
CA VAL A 114 -3.76 7.16 -15.24
C VAL A 114 -4.06 7.32 -13.73
N ILE A 115 -3.02 7.41 -12.90
CA ILE A 115 -3.18 7.68 -11.46
C ILE A 115 -3.68 9.11 -11.24
N TYR A 116 -3.10 10.08 -11.92
CA TYR A 116 -3.52 11.49 -11.87
C TYR A 116 -5.02 11.66 -12.16
N ASP A 117 -5.54 10.93 -13.15
CA ASP A 117 -6.97 10.99 -13.53
C ASP A 117 -7.90 10.44 -12.42
N THR A 118 -7.38 9.77 -11.41
CA THR A 118 -8.14 9.18 -10.29
C THR A 118 -7.96 9.89 -8.95
N ILE A 119 -7.18 10.96 -8.89
CA ILE A 119 -6.81 11.64 -7.62
C ILE A 119 -8.01 12.13 -6.82
N ASN A 120 -9.11 12.52 -7.49
CA ASN A 120 -10.34 12.98 -6.84
C ASN A 120 -11.04 11.88 -6.00
N ASN A 121 -10.59 10.64 -6.11
CA ASN A 121 -11.07 9.54 -5.28
C ASN A 121 -10.37 9.48 -3.91
N TYR A 122 -9.37 10.33 -3.66
CA TYR A 122 -8.58 10.33 -2.44
C TYR A 122 -8.74 11.63 -1.68
N ASP A 123 -8.75 11.55 -0.37
CA ASP A 123 -8.81 12.70 0.53
C ASP A 123 -7.41 13.29 0.72
N TYR A 124 -6.38 12.43 0.64
CA TYR A 124 -4.97 12.83 0.64
C TYR A 124 -4.18 12.15 -0.47
N VAL A 125 -3.38 12.94 -1.20
CA VAL A 125 -2.42 12.45 -2.18
C VAL A 125 -1.02 12.89 -1.75
N LEU A 126 -0.18 11.91 -1.40
CA LEU A 126 1.18 12.13 -0.91
C LEU A 126 2.21 11.59 -1.90
N ILE A 127 3.31 12.32 -2.08
CA ILE A 127 4.49 11.81 -2.79
C ILE A 127 5.64 11.71 -1.80
N ALA A 128 6.15 10.49 -1.61
CA ALA A 128 7.35 10.25 -0.83
C ALA A 128 8.58 10.68 -1.64
N TYR A 129 8.97 11.96 -1.46
CA TYR A 129 10.03 12.60 -2.24
C TYR A 129 11.24 12.89 -1.37
N GLU A 130 12.39 12.28 -1.72
CA GLU A 130 13.59 12.34 -0.90
C GLU A 130 14.21 13.75 -0.78
N ASP A 131 14.02 14.63 -1.78
CA ASP A 131 14.56 15.97 -1.76
C ASP A 131 13.94 16.84 -0.66
N GLU A 132 12.70 16.60 -0.27
CA GLU A 132 12.09 17.26 0.90
C GLU A 132 12.85 16.97 2.20
N ALA A 133 13.29 15.72 2.37
CA ALA A 133 14.11 15.33 3.53
C ALA A 133 15.49 15.99 3.53
N LYS A 134 16.10 16.18 2.34
CA LYS A 134 17.40 16.86 2.19
C LYS A 134 17.31 18.36 2.52
N HIS A 135 16.17 19.00 2.26
CA HIS A 135 15.92 20.42 2.56
C HIS A 135 15.45 20.66 4.01
N GLY A 136 15.55 19.66 4.88
CA GLY A 136 15.32 19.78 6.32
C GLY A 136 13.84 19.71 6.73
N GLU A 137 12.93 19.38 5.83
CA GLU A 137 11.54 19.13 6.18
C GLU A 137 11.43 17.86 7.06
N LYS A 138 11.06 18.04 8.32
CA LYS A 138 11.00 16.95 9.32
C LYS A 138 9.60 16.76 9.91
N SER A 139 8.69 17.70 9.68
CA SER A 139 7.42 17.77 10.39
C SER A 139 6.19 17.57 9.50
N ARG A 140 6.31 17.79 8.19
CA ARG A 140 5.15 17.79 7.28
C ARG A 140 4.41 16.45 7.30
N PHE A 141 5.14 15.33 7.18
CA PHE A 141 4.53 14.01 7.21
C PHE A 141 3.80 13.78 8.55
N LYS A 142 4.45 14.06 9.68
CA LYS A 142 3.83 13.96 11.00
C LYS A 142 2.56 14.83 11.10
N ASN A 143 2.64 16.08 10.64
CA ASN A 143 1.48 16.98 10.70
C ASN A 143 0.30 16.50 9.84
N ILE A 144 0.59 15.88 8.68
CA ILE A 144 -0.43 15.26 7.82
C ILE A 144 -1.06 14.08 8.53
N LEU A 145 -0.25 13.19 9.13
CA LEU A 145 -0.75 12.02 9.86
C LEU A 145 -1.71 12.42 10.98
N ASN A 146 -1.40 13.47 11.71
CA ASN A 146 -2.26 13.97 12.80
C ASN A 146 -3.65 14.41 12.31
N ASN A 147 -3.75 14.86 11.05
CA ASN A 147 -5.01 15.35 10.47
C ASN A 147 -5.88 14.23 9.85
N PHE A 148 -5.35 13.03 9.64
CA PHE A 148 -6.15 11.93 9.09
C PHE A 148 -7.33 11.60 9.99
N GLN A 149 -8.50 11.44 9.37
CA GLN A 149 -9.73 10.98 10.02
C GLN A 149 -10.00 9.51 9.67
N THR A 150 -10.82 8.87 10.47
CA THR A 150 -11.27 7.50 10.18
C THR A 150 -11.95 7.43 8.82
N ASN A 151 -11.59 6.44 8.02
CA ASN A 151 -12.03 6.21 6.64
C ASN A 151 -11.50 7.21 5.59
N ASP A 152 -10.56 8.09 5.93
CA ASP A 152 -9.87 8.89 4.91
C ASP A 152 -9.14 7.96 3.93
N ARG A 153 -9.29 8.26 2.65
CA ARG A 153 -8.62 7.55 1.55
C ARG A 153 -7.31 8.25 1.23
N VAL A 154 -6.23 7.55 1.49
CA VAL A 154 -4.87 8.10 1.37
C VAL A 154 -4.13 7.39 0.25
N LEU A 155 -3.73 8.13 -0.78
CA LEU A 155 -2.81 7.67 -1.83
C LEU A 155 -1.40 8.09 -1.48
N ILE A 156 -0.47 7.15 -1.39
CA ILE A 156 0.96 7.45 -1.22
C ILE A 156 1.72 6.91 -2.43
N ILE A 157 2.41 7.82 -3.14
CA ILE A 157 3.15 7.50 -4.35
C ILE A 157 4.64 7.40 -4.01
N PHE A 158 5.27 6.28 -4.38
CA PHE A 158 6.68 5.99 -4.17
C PHE A 158 7.40 5.78 -5.50
N GLY A 159 8.56 6.40 -5.65
CA GLY A 159 9.40 6.21 -6.83
C GLY A 159 10.02 4.82 -6.91
N PRO A 160 10.46 4.39 -8.12
CA PRO A 160 11.31 3.20 -8.29
C PRO A 160 12.72 3.47 -7.75
N GLU A 161 13.66 2.52 -7.92
CA GLU A 161 15.05 2.67 -7.47
C GLU A 161 15.76 3.92 -8.06
N GLY A 162 15.34 4.37 -9.25
CA GLY A 162 15.86 5.60 -9.89
C GLY A 162 15.19 6.89 -9.42
N GLY A 163 14.23 6.82 -8.49
CA GLY A 163 13.44 7.97 -8.03
C GLY A 163 12.46 8.50 -9.07
N PHE A 164 11.90 9.65 -8.82
CA PHE A 164 10.99 10.35 -9.74
C PHE A 164 11.75 11.18 -10.77
N SER A 165 11.22 11.32 -11.98
CA SER A 165 11.64 12.37 -12.92
C SER A 165 10.98 13.71 -12.56
N ASP A 166 11.57 14.81 -13.03
CA ASP A 166 11.02 16.14 -12.78
C ASP A 166 9.60 16.27 -13.37
N LYS A 167 9.35 15.64 -14.52
CA LYS A 167 8.03 15.60 -15.17
C LYS A 167 6.98 14.89 -14.32
N GLU A 168 7.38 13.83 -13.62
CA GLU A 168 6.49 13.08 -12.75
C GLU A 168 6.14 13.88 -11.49
N ILE A 169 7.09 14.61 -10.93
CA ILE A 169 6.84 15.54 -9.81
C ILE A 169 5.95 16.69 -10.26
N ASP A 170 6.25 17.30 -11.42
CA ASP A 170 5.46 18.41 -11.97
C ASP A 170 4.01 18.02 -12.25
N LEU A 171 3.75 16.79 -12.69
CA LEU A 171 2.40 16.28 -12.92
C LEU A 171 1.51 16.37 -11.66
N PHE A 172 2.07 16.13 -10.49
CA PHE A 172 1.31 16.12 -9.23
C PHE A 172 1.48 17.38 -8.38
N ARG A 173 2.27 18.36 -8.83
CA ARG A 173 2.68 19.54 -8.04
C ARG A 173 1.53 20.26 -7.34
N GLU A 174 0.41 20.46 -8.06
CA GLU A 174 -0.73 21.24 -7.56
C GLU A 174 -1.75 20.40 -6.76
N VAL A 175 -1.60 19.07 -6.79
CA VAL A 175 -2.64 18.15 -6.27
C VAL A 175 -2.11 17.18 -5.23
N SER A 176 -0.81 17.22 -4.93
CA SER A 176 -0.19 16.35 -3.94
C SER A 176 0.62 17.13 -2.91
N LEU A 177 0.86 16.48 -1.79
CA LEU A 177 1.77 16.95 -0.76
C LEU A 177 3.06 16.11 -0.81
N ASN A 178 4.19 16.77 -1.08
CA ASN A 178 5.48 16.11 -0.98
C ASN A 178 5.86 15.90 0.48
N VAL A 179 6.26 14.68 0.83
CA VAL A 179 6.63 14.30 2.19
C VAL A 179 8.00 13.64 2.24
N GLY A 180 8.79 14.03 3.22
CA GLY A 180 10.05 13.38 3.57
C GLY A 180 9.81 12.27 4.60
N LEU A 181 10.44 11.12 4.40
CA LEU A 181 10.36 9.97 5.33
C LEU A 181 11.57 9.90 6.27
N GLY A 182 11.98 11.06 6.80
CA GLY A 182 13.13 11.17 7.70
C GLY A 182 14.47 11.43 6.96
N PRO A 183 15.58 11.54 7.70
CA PRO A 183 16.84 12.06 7.16
C PRO A 183 17.68 11.04 6.36
N ARG A 184 17.22 9.81 6.26
CA ARG A 184 17.93 8.73 5.55
C ARG A 184 17.23 8.43 4.23
N ILE A 185 18.01 8.13 3.19
CA ILE A 185 17.47 7.61 1.94
C ILE A 185 17.02 6.17 2.18
N LEU A 186 15.74 5.92 2.03
CA LEU A 186 15.16 4.58 2.11
C LEU A 186 15.17 3.92 0.72
N ARG A 187 15.36 2.61 0.69
CA ARG A 187 15.17 1.85 -0.55
C ARG A 187 13.70 1.87 -0.96
N ALA A 188 13.44 1.71 -2.26
CA ALA A 188 12.08 1.74 -2.83
C ALA A 188 11.13 0.73 -2.16
N GLU A 189 11.64 -0.44 -1.80
CA GLU A 189 10.89 -1.45 -1.05
C GLU A 189 10.68 -1.10 0.43
N THR A 190 11.52 -0.27 1.03
CA THR A 190 11.49 0.08 2.46
C THR A 190 10.60 1.30 2.75
N ALA A 191 10.55 2.26 1.83
CA ALA A 191 9.83 3.51 2.02
C ALA A 191 8.33 3.32 2.32
N PRO A 192 7.59 2.44 1.62
CA PRO A 192 6.19 2.15 1.93
C PRO A 192 5.99 1.57 3.33
N LEU A 193 6.89 0.69 3.78
CA LEU A 193 6.79 0.09 5.12
C LEU A 193 6.99 1.12 6.22
N TYR A 194 7.95 2.02 6.01
CA TYR A 194 8.16 3.12 6.95
C TYR A 194 6.93 4.03 7.06
N ALA A 195 6.33 4.38 5.92
CA ALA A 195 5.13 5.22 5.89
C ALA A 195 3.95 4.53 6.60
N LEU A 196 3.69 3.26 6.30
CA LEU A 196 2.63 2.48 6.93
C LEU A 196 2.86 2.30 8.43
N SER A 197 4.10 2.00 8.85
CA SER A 197 4.43 1.91 10.28
C SER A 197 4.20 3.22 11.03
N ALA A 198 4.47 4.37 10.38
CA ALA A 198 4.22 5.68 10.97
C ALA A 198 2.71 5.96 11.08
N ILE A 199 1.92 5.57 10.07
CA ILE A 199 0.46 5.69 10.10
C ILE A 199 -0.13 4.81 11.20
N SER A 200 0.26 3.53 11.26
CA SER A 200 -0.18 2.58 12.29
C SER A 200 0.17 3.09 13.68
N PHE A 201 1.41 3.51 13.91
CA PHE A 201 1.82 4.06 15.20
C PHE A 201 0.96 5.25 15.63
N GLU A 202 0.73 6.21 14.72
CA GLU A 202 -0.03 7.42 15.05
C GLU A 202 -1.52 7.14 15.27
N LYS A 203 -2.11 6.22 14.48
CA LYS A 203 -3.56 6.02 14.46
C LYS A 203 -4.06 4.85 15.32
N GLU A 204 -3.21 3.90 15.64
CA GLU A 204 -3.59 2.72 16.43
C GLU A 204 -2.99 2.73 17.83
N LEU A 205 -1.80 3.33 18.02
CA LEU A 205 -1.09 3.28 19.30
C LEU A 205 -1.07 4.62 20.05
N MET A 206 -1.24 5.76 19.35
CA MET A 206 -1.25 7.10 19.95
C MET A 206 -2.63 7.75 19.91
N GLY A 207 -3.59 7.16 19.18
CA GLY A 207 -4.96 7.66 18.99
C GLY A 207 -5.89 7.38 20.16
#